data_f95c4773cdee5f13e7ba7f248d60d6d0
#
_entry.id   f95c4773cdee5f13e7ba7f248d60d6d0
#
_cell.length_a   1.000
_cell.length_b   1.000
_cell.length_c   1.000
_cell.angle_alpha   90.00
_cell.angle_beta   90.00
_cell.angle_gamma   90.00
#
_symmetry.space_group_name_H-M   'P 1'
#
loop_
_entity.id
_entity.type
_entity.pdbx_description
1 polymer ?
#
loop_
_entity_poly.entity_id
_entity_poly.type
_entity_poly.pdbx_seq_one_letter_code
_entity_poly.pdbx_strand_id
1 'polypeptide(L)'
;MLIGYARVSTQDQNLELQRDALTKAGCQKVFEDKVSGTRADRPGLAKMLEMLREDDTLVVWKLDRLGRSVKQLVDLVGELHKQGVQFKSLTDSIDTGTPSGRFFFHVMASLAEMERELIVERTRAGLDVARQLGRKGGRKPKMTESKIESAKKLLASGVPAKDVAKNLGVSVPTLYRWVPASAQP
;
A
#
# COMPACT_ATOMS: atom_id res chain seq x y z
N MET A 1 -25.75 16.76 0.63
CA MET A 1 -26.56 15.63 1.18
C MET A 1 -25.71 14.72 2.05
N LEU A 2 -26.33 13.82 2.87
CA LEU A 2 -25.55 12.85 3.66
C LEU A 2 -25.44 11.53 2.92
N ILE A 3 -24.20 11.07 2.68
CA ILE A 3 -23.90 9.85 1.95
C ILE A 3 -23.07 8.93 2.86
N GLY A 4 -23.61 7.74 3.11
CA GLY A 4 -23.01 6.74 3.99
C GLY A 4 -22.06 5.80 3.25
N TYR A 5 -20.99 5.38 3.93
CA TYR A 5 -20.13 4.28 3.47
C TYR A 5 -19.95 3.25 4.59
N ALA A 6 -20.22 2.00 4.24
CA ALA A 6 -20.06 0.84 5.13
C ALA A 6 -19.06 -0.16 4.54
N ARG A 7 -18.21 -0.75 5.38
CA ARG A 7 -17.26 -1.78 4.96
C ARG A 7 -17.19 -2.91 5.98
N VAL A 8 -17.26 -4.13 5.49
CA VAL A 8 -17.04 -5.33 6.30
C VAL A 8 -16.01 -6.24 5.67
N SER A 9 -15.33 -7.05 6.50
CA SER A 9 -14.59 -8.20 6.02
C SER A 9 -15.57 -9.32 5.63
N THR A 10 -15.14 -10.26 4.80
CA THR A 10 -15.98 -11.38 4.33
C THR A 10 -16.55 -12.28 5.45
N GLN A 11 -16.01 -12.16 6.67
CA GLN A 11 -16.43 -12.92 7.85
C GLN A 11 -17.25 -12.10 8.87
N ASP A 12 -17.47 -10.81 8.61
CA ASP A 12 -18.07 -9.90 9.59
C ASP A 12 -19.56 -9.75 9.38
N GLN A 13 -20.36 -10.08 10.40
CA GLN A 13 -21.83 -10.00 10.38
C GLN A 13 -22.37 -8.59 10.66
N ASN A 14 -21.50 -7.59 10.81
CA ASN A 14 -21.85 -6.25 11.29
C ASN A 14 -22.25 -5.23 10.21
N LEU A 15 -22.55 -5.66 8.97
CA LEU A 15 -22.95 -4.73 7.91
C LEU A 15 -24.30 -4.07 8.20
N GLU A 16 -25.25 -4.83 8.71
CA GLU A 16 -26.58 -4.34 9.05
C GLU A 16 -26.53 -3.28 10.16
N LEU A 17 -25.70 -3.49 11.19
CA LEU A 17 -25.51 -2.49 12.26
C LEU A 17 -24.96 -1.17 11.71
N GLN A 18 -24.01 -1.23 10.76
CA GLN A 18 -23.48 -0.03 10.13
C GLN A 18 -24.54 0.67 9.28
N ARG A 19 -25.31 -0.09 8.48
CA ARG A 19 -26.42 0.47 7.67
C ARG A 19 -27.45 1.15 8.54
N ASP A 20 -27.90 0.51 9.61
CA ASP A 20 -28.88 1.07 10.54
C ASP A 20 -28.38 2.37 11.18
N ALA A 21 -27.10 2.39 11.63
CA ALA A 21 -26.48 3.58 12.19
C ALA A 21 -26.41 4.72 11.18
N LEU A 22 -26.01 4.44 9.93
CA LEU A 22 -25.94 5.42 8.84
C LEU A 22 -27.34 5.92 8.44
N THR A 23 -28.33 5.03 8.37
CA THR A 23 -29.73 5.41 8.09
C THR A 23 -30.30 6.29 9.20
N LYS A 24 -30.08 5.93 10.47
CA LYS A 24 -30.47 6.75 11.62
C LYS A 24 -29.79 8.12 11.67
N ALA A 25 -28.56 8.20 11.16
CA ALA A 25 -27.83 9.46 11.01
C ALA A 25 -28.36 10.34 9.86
N GLY A 26 -29.35 9.87 9.08
CA GLY A 26 -29.98 10.60 7.99
C GLY A 26 -29.30 10.44 6.63
N CYS A 27 -28.45 9.41 6.43
CA CYS A 27 -27.85 9.15 5.13
C CYS A 27 -28.91 8.78 4.09
N GLN A 28 -28.93 9.53 2.98
CA GLN A 28 -29.88 9.33 1.88
C GLN A 28 -29.50 8.18 0.96
N LYS A 29 -28.19 7.87 0.90
CA LYS A 29 -27.63 6.74 0.18
C LYS A 29 -26.51 6.12 1.00
N VAL A 30 -26.39 4.79 0.93
CA VAL A 30 -25.32 4.04 1.59
C VAL A 30 -24.63 3.16 0.56
N PHE A 31 -23.32 3.32 0.43
CA PHE A 31 -22.46 2.46 -0.39
C PHE A 31 -21.76 1.44 0.48
N GLU A 32 -21.55 0.25 -0.06
CA GLU A 32 -21.05 -0.88 0.71
C GLU A 32 -19.94 -1.62 -0.02
N ASP A 33 -18.93 -2.07 0.74
CA ASP A 33 -17.92 -3.00 0.28
C ASP A 33 -17.79 -4.20 1.22
N LYS A 34 -17.85 -5.40 0.65
CA LYS A 34 -17.56 -6.67 1.32
C LYS A 34 -16.19 -7.16 0.86
N VAL A 35 -15.12 -6.67 1.48
CA VAL A 35 -13.74 -6.98 1.05
C VAL A 35 -12.86 -7.34 2.24
N SER A 36 -12.08 -8.42 2.10
CA SER A 36 -11.06 -8.76 3.09
C SER A 36 -10.02 -7.64 3.20
N GLY A 37 -9.45 -7.48 4.39
CA GLY A 37 -8.50 -6.41 4.70
C GLY A 37 -7.27 -6.32 3.79
N THR A 38 -6.98 -7.36 2.99
CA THR A 38 -5.83 -7.45 2.08
C THR A 38 -6.12 -6.98 0.65
N ARG A 39 -7.37 -6.95 0.20
CA ARG A 39 -7.72 -6.49 -1.16
C ARG A 39 -7.81 -4.98 -1.22
N ALA A 40 -7.11 -4.40 -2.20
CA ALA A 40 -7.10 -2.95 -2.45
C ALA A 40 -8.39 -2.46 -3.16
N ASP A 41 -9.09 -3.36 -3.82
CA ASP A 41 -10.24 -3.03 -4.67
C ASP A 41 -11.50 -2.79 -3.83
N ARG A 42 -12.03 -1.55 -3.92
CA ARG A 42 -13.22 -1.08 -3.20
C ARG A 42 -14.17 -0.39 -4.18
N PRO A 43 -14.92 -1.17 -4.96
CA PRO A 43 -15.79 -0.61 -5.98
C PRO A 43 -16.91 0.27 -5.41
N GLY A 44 -17.39 -0.03 -4.20
CA GLY A 44 -18.39 0.79 -3.50
C GLY A 44 -17.83 2.16 -3.12
N LEU A 45 -16.60 2.20 -2.58
CA LEU A 45 -15.91 3.45 -2.25
C LEU A 45 -15.67 4.29 -3.52
N ALA A 46 -15.17 3.68 -4.60
CA ALA A 46 -14.91 4.36 -5.85
C ALA A 46 -16.18 5.02 -6.42
N LYS A 47 -17.27 4.27 -6.53
CA LYS A 47 -18.58 4.79 -6.98
C LYS A 47 -19.12 5.90 -6.09
N MET A 48 -18.91 5.78 -4.78
CA MET A 48 -19.33 6.83 -3.85
C MET A 48 -18.54 8.12 -4.10
N LEU A 49 -17.20 8.02 -4.24
CA LEU A 49 -16.34 9.19 -4.48
C LEU A 49 -16.69 9.90 -5.80
N GLU A 50 -17.03 9.16 -6.85
CA GLU A 50 -17.50 9.72 -8.13
C GLU A 50 -18.84 10.47 -8.01
N MET A 51 -19.66 10.13 -7.02
CA MET A 51 -20.97 10.71 -6.83
C MET A 51 -20.96 11.94 -5.92
N LEU A 52 -19.98 12.06 -5.03
CA LEU A 52 -19.88 13.16 -4.08
C LEU A 52 -19.73 14.52 -4.80
N ARG A 53 -20.41 15.53 -4.30
CA ARG A 53 -20.38 16.92 -4.80
C ARG A 53 -20.04 17.86 -3.67
N GLU A 54 -19.70 19.09 -4.02
CA GLU A 54 -19.56 20.18 -3.06
C GLU A 54 -20.78 20.26 -2.14
N ASP A 55 -20.57 20.57 -0.86
CA ASP A 55 -21.56 20.59 0.22
C ASP A 55 -22.17 19.23 0.61
N ASP A 56 -21.72 18.11 0.02
CA ASP A 56 -22.08 16.79 0.52
C ASP A 56 -21.26 16.43 1.77
N THR A 57 -21.79 15.52 2.57
CA THR A 57 -21.09 14.97 3.73
C THR A 57 -20.96 13.46 3.60
N LEU A 58 -19.72 12.97 3.58
CA LEU A 58 -19.43 11.55 3.71
C LEU A 58 -19.56 11.15 5.18
N VAL A 59 -20.40 10.16 5.46
CA VAL A 59 -20.63 9.62 6.79
C VAL A 59 -20.15 8.17 6.87
N VAL A 60 -19.36 7.87 7.89
CA VAL A 60 -18.94 6.49 8.21
C VAL A 60 -19.35 6.15 9.64
N TRP A 61 -19.57 4.86 9.90
CA TRP A 61 -19.83 4.41 11.26
C TRP A 61 -18.60 4.60 12.15
N LYS A 62 -17.39 4.24 11.64
CA LYS A 62 -16.10 4.33 12.34
C LYS A 62 -14.98 4.59 11.35
N LEU A 63 -13.92 5.28 11.78
CA LEU A 63 -12.76 5.64 10.93
C LEU A 63 -12.11 4.44 10.23
N ASP A 64 -11.99 3.31 10.92
CA ASP A 64 -11.38 2.09 10.40
C ASP A 64 -12.15 1.48 9.21
N ARG A 65 -13.39 1.89 9.00
CA ARG A 65 -14.19 1.49 7.83
C ARG A 65 -13.74 2.21 6.56
N LEU A 66 -13.27 3.44 6.68
CA LEU A 66 -12.82 4.25 5.54
C LEU A 66 -11.34 4.00 5.20
N GLY A 67 -10.43 4.10 6.17
CA GLY A 67 -8.98 3.94 6.00
C GLY A 67 -8.42 2.71 6.73
N ARG A 68 -7.30 2.18 6.24
CA ARG A 68 -6.53 1.10 6.89
C ARG A 68 -5.35 1.65 7.70
N SER A 69 -4.98 2.86 7.45
CA SER A 69 -3.96 3.60 8.20
C SER A 69 -4.41 5.03 8.37
N VAL A 70 -3.90 5.69 9.40
CA VAL A 70 -4.17 7.11 9.65
C VAL A 70 -3.79 7.94 8.44
N LYS A 71 -2.66 7.63 7.80
CA LYS A 71 -2.23 8.31 6.58
C LYS A 71 -3.25 8.24 5.44
N GLN A 72 -3.73 7.03 5.10
CA GLN A 72 -4.73 6.89 4.03
C GLN A 72 -6.02 7.64 4.34
N LEU A 73 -6.43 7.65 5.61
CA LEU A 73 -7.59 8.39 6.06
C LEU A 73 -7.38 9.90 5.89
N VAL A 74 -6.23 10.40 6.31
CA VAL A 74 -5.86 11.81 6.21
C VAL A 74 -5.80 12.25 4.74
N ASP A 75 -5.12 11.48 3.89
CA ASP A 75 -5.00 11.75 2.45
C ASP A 75 -6.42 11.82 1.82
N LEU A 76 -7.28 10.84 2.09
CA LEU A 76 -8.63 10.79 1.53
C LEU A 76 -9.52 11.95 2.01
N VAL A 77 -9.57 12.20 3.32
CA VAL A 77 -10.39 13.30 3.87
C VAL A 77 -9.85 14.67 3.44
N GLY A 78 -8.51 14.79 3.28
CA GLY A 78 -7.89 15.99 2.70
C GLY A 78 -8.34 16.25 1.26
N GLU A 79 -8.44 15.21 0.42
CA GLU A 79 -8.95 15.33 -0.95
C GLU A 79 -10.45 15.68 -0.96
N LEU A 80 -11.26 15.08 -0.08
CA LEU A 80 -12.68 15.43 0.07
C LEU A 80 -12.84 16.91 0.46
N HIS A 81 -12.02 17.39 1.40
CA HIS A 81 -12.07 18.78 1.82
C HIS A 81 -11.73 19.75 0.68
N LYS A 82 -10.77 19.44 -0.18
CA LYS A 82 -10.44 20.23 -1.38
C LYS A 82 -11.60 20.29 -2.37
N GLN A 83 -12.45 19.26 -2.40
CA GLN A 83 -13.66 19.18 -3.23
C GLN A 83 -14.88 19.82 -2.55
N GLY A 84 -14.72 20.45 -1.39
CA GLY A 84 -15.82 21.02 -0.62
C GLY A 84 -16.72 19.99 0.08
N VAL A 85 -16.29 18.72 0.14
CA VAL A 85 -17.02 17.63 0.79
C VAL A 85 -16.61 17.52 2.26
N GLN A 86 -17.59 17.44 3.15
CA GLN A 86 -17.37 17.25 4.58
C GLN A 86 -17.28 15.77 4.93
N PHE A 87 -16.66 15.48 6.06
CA PHE A 87 -16.50 14.12 6.57
C PHE A 87 -17.02 14.00 8.00
N LYS A 88 -17.74 12.90 8.30
CA LYS A 88 -18.27 12.61 9.62
C LYS A 88 -18.09 11.13 9.99
N SER A 89 -17.55 10.87 11.17
CA SER A 89 -17.52 9.55 11.82
C SER A 89 -18.46 9.52 13.01
N LEU A 90 -19.38 8.54 13.05
CA LEU A 90 -20.43 8.51 14.06
C LEU A 90 -19.91 8.12 15.45
N THR A 91 -19.04 7.10 15.51
CA THR A 91 -18.53 6.59 16.80
C THR A 91 -17.33 7.32 17.34
N ASP A 92 -16.53 7.93 16.43
CA ASP A 92 -15.32 8.65 16.83
C ASP A 92 -15.60 10.14 17.12
N SER A 93 -16.85 10.57 16.98
CA SER A 93 -17.29 11.97 17.22
C SER A 93 -16.50 13.01 16.40
N ILE A 94 -16.08 12.63 15.20
CA ILE A 94 -15.35 13.50 14.28
C ILE A 94 -16.33 14.04 13.25
N ASP A 95 -16.36 15.36 13.10
CA ASP A 95 -17.19 16.06 12.12
C ASP A 95 -16.41 17.26 11.58
N THR A 96 -15.87 17.13 10.35
CA THR A 96 -15.08 18.21 9.71
C THR A 96 -15.94 19.44 9.32
N GLY A 97 -17.24 19.33 9.38
CA GLY A 97 -18.15 20.48 9.28
C GLY A 97 -18.04 21.45 10.47
N THR A 98 -17.52 20.98 11.62
CA THR A 98 -17.32 21.80 12.81
C THR A 98 -15.86 22.29 12.94
N PRO A 99 -15.61 23.46 13.54
CA PRO A 99 -14.25 23.94 13.80
C PRO A 99 -13.41 22.97 14.63
N SER A 100 -14.00 22.37 15.67
CA SER A 100 -13.33 21.38 16.52
C SER A 100 -12.99 20.08 15.77
N GLY A 101 -13.87 19.60 14.92
CA GLY A 101 -13.61 18.42 14.10
C GLY A 101 -12.51 18.66 13.06
N ARG A 102 -12.47 19.85 12.44
CA ARG A 102 -11.36 20.24 11.55
C ARG A 102 -10.03 20.32 12.31
N PHE A 103 -10.02 20.93 13.49
CA PHE A 103 -8.82 20.98 14.33
C PHE A 103 -8.31 19.56 14.67
N PHE A 104 -9.19 18.69 15.15
CA PHE A 104 -8.84 17.29 15.44
C PHE A 104 -8.26 16.58 14.23
N PHE A 105 -8.86 16.78 13.05
CA PHE A 105 -8.38 16.20 11.81
C PHE A 105 -6.96 16.67 11.46
N HIS A 106 -6.66 17.95 11.62
CA HIS A 106 -5.32 18.50 11.42
C HIS A 106 -4.29 17.91 12.39
N VAL A 107 -4.67 17.69 13.65
CA VAL A 107 -3.81 17.02 14.64
C VAL A 107 -3.52 15.58 14.19
N MET A 108 -4.51 14.83 13.76
CA MET A 108 -4.32 13.47 13.24
C MET A 108 -3.45 13.44 11.98
N ALA A 109 -3.58 14.42 11.10
CA ALA A 109 -2.71 14.58 9.94
C ALA A 109 -1.25 14.78 10.34
N SER A 110 -1.00 15.69 11.26
CA SER A 110 0.35 15.96 11.76
C SER A 110 0.99 14.76 12.46
N LEU A 111 0.20 13.99 13.22
CA LEU A 111 0.66 12.74 13.85
C LEU A 111 1.03 11.69 12.81
N ALA A 112 0.23 11.52 11.75
CA ALA A 112 0.51 10.58 10.67
C ALA A 112 1.79 10.95 9.90
N GLU A 113 2.05 12.24 9.70
CA GLU A 113 3.26 12.73 9.07
C GLU A 113 4.48 12.47 9.95
N MET A 114 4.41 12.79 11.24
CA MET A 114 5.45 12.52 12.21
C MET A 114 5.79 11.02 12.29
N GLU A 115 4.80 10.13 12.37
CA GLU A 115 5.02 8.66 12.31
C GLU A 115 5.81 8.25 11.07
N ARG A 116 5.45 8.80 9.91
CA ARG A 116 6.15 8.51 8.67
C ARG A 116 7.61 8.98 8.71
N GLU A 117 7.86 10.18 9.19
CA GLU A 117 9.22 10.72 9.32
C GLU A 117 10.09 9.85 10.23
N LEU A 118 9.56 9.42 11.38
CA LEU A 118 10.24 8.52 12.31
C LEU A 118 10.56 7.15 11.67
N ILE A 119 9.66 6.61 10.86
CA ILE A 119 9.90 5.35 10.13
C ILE A 119 11.03 5.54 9.10
N VAL A 120 11.03 6.65 8.36
CA VAL A 120 12.07 6.97 7.37
C VAL A 120 13.42 7.16 8.06
N GLU A 121 13.47 7.87 9.16
CA GLU A 121 14.69 8.09 9.96
C GLU A 121 15.28 6.77 10.45
N ARG A 122 14.47 5.91 11.09
CA ARG A 122 14.88 4.58 11.54
C ARG A 122 15.38 3.70 10.41
N THR A 123 14.70 3.75 9.27
CA THR A 123 15.08 2.98 8.08
C THR A 123 16.43 3.45 7.52
N ARG A 124 16.65 4.77 7.44
CA ARG A 124 17.93 5.35 7.00
C ARG A 124 19.06 4.95 7.95
N ALA A 125 18.87 5.13 9.25
CA ALA A 125 19.85 4.72 10.25
C ALA A 125 20.20 3.23 10.14
N GLY A 126 19.20 2.35 9.99
CA GLY A 126 19.41 0.91 9.79
C GLY A 126 20.17 0.57 8.51
N LEU A 127 19.89 1.27 7.40
CA LEU A 127 20.60 1.11 6.14
C LEU A 127 22.06 1.59 6.24
N ASP A 128 22.32 2.66 6.97
CA ASP A 128 23.69 3.17 7.15
C ASP A 128 24.53 2.19 7.97
N VAL A 129 23.98 1.64 9.06
CA VAL A 129 24.64 0.55 9.81
C VAL A 129 24.88 -0.67 8.93
N ALA A 130 23.91 -1.07 8.11
CA ALA A 130 24.07 -2.20 7.20
C ALA A 130 25.19 -1.95 6.17
N ARG A 131 25.32 -0.73 5.65
CA ARG A 131 26.39 -0.33 4.73
C ARG A 131 27.76 -0.36 5.42
N GLN A 132 27.87 0.15 6.65
CA GLN A 132 29.11 0.08 7.44
C GLN A 132 29.56 -1.35 7.69
N LEU A 133 28.61 -2.28 7.87
CA LEU A 133 28.86 -3.71 7.99
C LEU A 133 29.11 -4.43 6.65
N GLY A 134 29.25 -3.69 5.54
CA GLY A 134 29.48 -4.26 4.20
C GLY A 134 28.28 -5.01 3.61
N ARG A 135 27.10 -4.91 4.21
CA ARG A 135 25.89 -5.58 3.70
C ARG A 135 25.35 -4.83 2.49
N LYS A 136 25.30 -5.48 1.33
CA LYS A 136 24.72 -4.94 0.11
C LYS A 136 23.26 -5.34 0.03
N GLY A 137 22.38 -4.36 -0.12
CA GLY A 137 20.95 -4.60 -0.36
C GLY A 137 20.69 -5.14 -1.77
N GLY A 138 19.48 -5.59 -2.02
CA GLY A 138 19.01 -6.07 -3.31
C GLY A 138 18.97 -7.61 -3.40
N ARG A 139 18.56 -8.09 -4.59
CA ARG A 139 18.48 -9.53 -4.87
C ARG A 139 19.87 -10.13 -5.00
N LYS A 140 20.14 -11.22 -4.29
CA LYS A 140 21.39 -11.97 -4.43
C LYS A 140 21.64 -12.34 -5.89
N PRO A 141 22.87 -12.11 -6.44
CA PRO A 141 23.20 -12.54 -7.79
C PRO A 141 22.94 -14.03 -7.97
N LYS A 142 22.29 -14.42 -9.06
CA LYS A 142 22.11 -15.85 -9.40
C LYS A 142 23.45 -16.52 -9.77
N MET A 143 24.38 -15.74 -10.35
CA MET A 143 25.73 -16.18 -10.67
C MET A 143 26.64 -15.82 -9.49
N THR A 144 26.98 -16.80 -8.67
CA THR A 144 28.01 -16.72 -7.63
C THR A 144 29.39 -16.96 -8.23
N GLU A 145 30.47 -16.59 -7.54
CA GLU A 145 31.84 -16.83 -7.99
C GLU A 145 32.08 -18.32 -8.35
N SER A 146 31.62 -19.25 -7.51
CA SER A 146 31.67 -20.67 -7.77
C SER A 146 30.94 -21.08 -9.05
N LYS A 147 29.76 -20.50 -9.33
CA LYS A 147 29.04 -20.77 -10.57
C LYS A 147 29.71 -20.17 -11.79
N ILE A 148 30.38 -19.02 -11.64
CA ILE A 148 31.15 -18.39 -12.72
C ILE A 148 32.36 -19.27 -13.08
N GLU A 149 33.09 -19.79 -12.07
CA GLU A 149 34.19 -20.69 -12.32
C GLU A 149 33.73 -22.01 -12.95
N SER A 150 32.64 -22.59 -12.47
CA SER A 150 32.05 -23.81 -13.06
C SER A 150 31.62 -23.56 -14.51
N ALA A 151 31.03 -22.42 -14.79
CA ALA A 151 30.65 -22.01 -16.15
C ALA A 151 31.86 -21.92 -17.08
N LYS A 152 32.96 -21.30 -16.63
CA LYS A 152 34.23 -21.20 -17.40
C LYS A 152 34.79 -22.56 -17.73
N LYS A 153 34.87 -23.46 -16.75
CA LYS A 153 35.36 -24.82 -16.95
C LYS A 153 34.53 -25.63 -17.94
N LEU A 154 33.19 -25.58 -17.82
CA LEU A 154 32.30 -26.30 -18.72
C LEU A 154 32.35 -25.78 -20.15
N LEU A 155 32.40 -24.44 -20.33
CA LEU A 155 32.54 -23.85 -21.66
C LEU A 155 33.88 -24.18 -22.31
N ALA A 156 34.99 -24.16 -21.53
CA ALA A 156 36.31 -24.54 -22.01
C ALA A 156 36.42 -26.04 -22.40
N SER A 157 35.62 -26.92 -21.76
CA SER A 157 35.50 -28.33 -22.15
C SER A 157 34.60 -28.60 -23.35
N GLY A 158 34.08 -27.55 -24.02
CA GLY A 158 33.28 -27.66 -25.23
C GLY A 158 31.76 -27.91 -24.99
N VAL A 159 31.29 -27.82 -23.74
CA VAL A 159 29.86 -27.97 -23.46
C VAL A 159 29.08 -26.78 -24.02
N PRO A 160 27.99 -27.02 -24.78
CA PRO A 160 27.21 -25.94 -25.38
C PRO A 160 26.68 -24.95 -24.32
N ALA A 161 26.75 -23.64 -24.60
CA ALA A 161 26.36 -22.59 -23.68
C ALA A 161 24.89 -22.71 -23.21
N LYS A 162 24.02 -23.30 -24.04
CA LYS A 162 22.63 -23.59 -23.70
C LYS A 162 22.51 -24.59 -22.54
N ASP A 163 23.34 -25.62 -22.55
CA ASP A 163 23.32 -26.68 -21.54
C ASP A 163 24.00 -26.19 -20.24
N VAL A 164 25.07 -25.42 -20.35
CA VAL A 164 25.70 -24.75 -19.21
C VAL A 164 24.73 -23.80 -18.51
N ALA A 165 24.02 -22.96 -19.25
CA ALA A 165 23.03 -22.04 -18.71
C ALA A 165 21.88 -22.79 -18.01
N LYS A 166 21.40 -23.90 -18.60
CA LYS A 166 20.38 -24.77 -18.02
C LYS A 166 20.85 -25.40 -16.71
N ASN A 167 22.05 -25.94 -16.67
CA ASN A 167 22.65 -26.56 -15.47
C ASN A 167 22.81 -25.57 -14.31
N LEU A 168 23.17 -24.32 -14.61
CA LEU A 168 23.33 -23.26 -13.61
C LEU A 168 22.02 -22.54 -13.22
N GLY A 169 20.90 -22.86 -13.88
CA GLY A 169 19.58 -22.27 -13.62
C GLY A 169 19.49 -20.80 -14.04
N VAL A 170 20.19 -20.42 -15.13
CA VAL A 170 20.21 -19.06 -15.67
C VAL A 170 19.87 -19.05 -17.17
N SER A 171 19.57 -17.88 -17.72
CA SER A 171 19.42 -17.75 -19.18
C SER A 171 20.78 -17.59 -19.88
N VAL A 172 20.85 -17.97 -21.17
CA VAL A 172 22.08 -17.80 -21.98
C VAL A 172 22.59 -16.34 -21.98
N PRO A 173 21.72 -15.31 -22.13
CA PRO A 173 22.17 -13.93 -21.99
C PRO A 173 22.75 -13.58 -20.62
N THR A 174 22.21 -14.20 -19.55
CA THR A 174 22.75 -14.02 -18.20
C THR A 174 24.12 -14.69 -18.07
N LEU A 175 24.30 -15.88 -18.63
CA LEU A 175 25.60 -16.59 -18.66
C LEU A 175 26.66 -15.71 -19.35
N TYR A 176 26.41 -15.21 -20.56
CA TYR A 176 27.36 -14.39 -21.31
C TYR A 176 27.63 -13.00 -20.70
N ARG A 177 26.73 -12.46 -19.89
CA ARG A 177 26.99 -11.25 -19.11
C ARG A 177 28.12 -11.44 -18.09
N TRP A 178 28.25 -12.65 -17.53
CA TRP A 178 29.22 -12.97 -16.50
C TRP A 178 30.46 -13.72 -17.04
N VAL A 179 30.32 -14.43 -18.15
CA VAL A 179 31.40 -15.14 -18.86
C VAL A 179 31.31 -14.78 -20.36
N PRO A 180 31.87 -13.63 -20.77
CA PRO A 180 31.85 -13.20 -22.16
C PRO A 180 32.53 -14.21 -23.09
N ALA A 181 32.03 -14.37 -24.32
CA ALA A 181 32.62 -15.29 -25.30
C ALA A 181 34.09 -14.96 -25.64
N SER A 182 34.48 -13.68 -25.53
CA SER A 182 35.87 -13.24 -25.70
C SER A 182 36.85 -13.67 -24.59
N ALA A 183 36.33 -14.22 -23.48
CA ALA A 183 37.13 -14.72 -22.36
C ALA A 183 37.29 -16.25 -22.42
N GLN A 184 36.94 -16.91 -23.52
CA GLN A 184 37.16 -18.33 -23.79
C GLN A 184 38.49 -18.49 -24.54
N PRO A 185 39.37 -19.41 -24.12
CA PRO A 185 40.63 -19.66 -24.81
C PRO A 185 40.38 -20.21 -26.21
#